data_18871cf854e6a5b015f043c98331d692
#
_entry.id   18871cf854e6a5b015f043c98331d692
#
_cell.length_a   1.000
_cell.length_b   1.000
_cell.length_c   1.000
_cell.angle_alpha   90.00
_cell.angle_beta   90.00
_cell.angle_gamma   90.00
#
_symmetry.space_group_name_H-M   'P 1'
#
loop_
_entity.id
_entity.type
_entity.pdbx_description
1 polymer ?
#
loop_
_entity_poly.entity_id
_entity_poly.type
_entity_poly.pdbx_seq_one_letter_code
_entity_poly.pdbx_strand_id
1 'polypeptide(L)'
;MQLSNLTGKTVAIMVASGFDEDTFIVIQRAMMSVNAKLRVLSRDAGLTNAWNGRGWGMSYPVDGTLATTLAVDYDALIVPTGERHVATLSGEAHAKRLIRAFTRE
;
A
#
# COMPACT_ATOMS: atom_id res chain seq x y z
N MET A 1 -6.21 -19.63 -10.85
CA MET A 1 -5.97 -19.73 -9.44
C MET A 1 -7.04 -18.98 -8.67
N GLN A 2 -7.60 -19.63 -7.69
CA GLN A 2 -8.67 -19.02 -6.91
C GLN A 2 -8.15 -18.59 -5.54
N LEU A 3 -8.38 -17.32 -5.21
CA LEU A 3 -7.97 -16.80 -3.90
C LEU A 3 -8.93 -17.24 -2.81
N SER A 4 -8.39 -17.49 -1.63
CA SER A 4 -9.19 -17.79 -0.47
C SER A 4 -9.96 -16.56 0.01
N ASN A 5 -11.07 -16.78 0.71
CA ASN A 5 -11.81 -15.69 1.35
C ASN A 5 -11.00 -15.16 2.53
N LEU A 6 -10.78 -13.85 2.56
CA LEU A 6 -10.00 -13.18 3.59
C LEU A 6 -10.86 -12.26 4.48
N THR A 7 -12.13 -12.61 4.64
CA THR A 7 -13.04 -11.87 5.52
C THR A 7 -12.43 -11.73 6.92
N GLY A 8 -12.43 -10.52 7.45
CA GLY A 8 -11.84 -10.22 8.75
C GLY A 8 -10.36 -9.92 8.74
N LYS A 9 -9.69 -10.10 7.59
CA LYS A 9 -8.27 -9.77 7.45
C LYS A 9 -8.12 -8.32 6.99
N THR A 10 -7.10 -7.64 7.51
CA THR A 10 -6.77 -6.28 7.14
C THR A 10 -5.40 -6.27 6.46
N VAL A 11 -5.37 -5.78 5.23
CA VAL A 11 -4.16 -5.70 4.42
C VAL A 11 -3.76 -4.25 4.26
N ALA A 12 -2.49 -3.94 4.52
CA ALA A 12 -1.93 -2.62 4.28
C ALA A 12 -1.32 -2.57 2.90
N ILE A 13 -1.60 -1.49 2.16
CA ILE A 13 -0.89 -1.18 0.93
C ILE A 13 -0.11 0.11 1.17
N MET A 14 1.21 0.01 1.11
CA MET A 14 2.12 1.12 1.38
C MET A 14 2.47 1.82 0.08
N VAL A 15 2.19 3.10 -0.01
CA VAL A 15 2.43 3.88 -1.22
C VAL A 15 3.09 5.22 -0.92
N ALA A 16 3.78 5.74 -1.92
CA ALA A 16 4.21 7.13 -1.99
C ALA A 16 3.81 7.64 -3.37
N SER A 17 3.74 8.95 -3.56
CA SER A 17 3.36 9.51 -4.86
C SER A 17 4.23 8.97 -5.97
N GLY A 18 3.62 8.58 -7.08
CA GLY A 18 4.28 7.95 -8.21
C GLY A 18 4.15 6.42 -8.24
N PHE A 19 3.33 5.83 -7.35
CA PHE A 19 3.08 4.39 -7.42
C PHE A 19 2.31 4.04 -8.70
N ASP A 20 2.55 2.83 -9.21
CA ASP A 20 1.93 2.36 -10.46
C ASP A 20 0.42 2.19 -10.29
N GLU A 21 -0.35 2.99 -11.03
CA GLU A 21 -1.81 3.01 -10.91
C GLU A 21 -2.45 1.68 -11.30
N ASP A 22 -2.00 1.07 -12.38
CA ASP A 22 -2.59 -0.19 -12.84
C ASP A 22 -2.39 -1.30 -11.81
N THR A 23 -1.20 -1.38 -11.24
CA THR A 23 -0.90 -2.36 -10.19
C THR A 23 -1.77 -2.12 -8.96
N PHE A 24 -1.93 -0.86 -8.57
CA PHE A 24 -2.76 -0.49 -7.43
C PHE A 24 -4.21 -0.91 -7.62
N ILE A 25 -4.76 -0.65 -8.80
CA ILE A 25 -6.16 -1.01 -9.12
C ILE A 25 -6.36 -2.52 -9.10
N VAL A 26 -5.41 -3.28 -9.64
CA VAL A 26 -5.45 -4.75 -9.62
C VAL A 26 -5.47 -5.28 -8.18
N ILE A 27 -4.60 -4.74 -7.33
CA ILE A 27 -4.53 -5.12 -5.91
C ILE A 27 -5.85 -4.78 -5.21
N GLN A 28 -6.37 -3.59 -5.44
CA GLN A 28 -7.62 -3.13 -4.84
C GLN A 28 -8.78 -4.06 -5.20
N ARG A 29 -8.91 -4.40 -6.47
CA ARG A 29 -9.95 -5.32 -6.94
C ARG A 29 -9.78 -6.73 -6.38
N ALA A 30 -8.55 -7.22 -6.32
CA ALA A 30 -8.27 -8.54 -5.76
C ALA A 30 -8.67 -8.62 -4.28
N MET A 31 -8.35 -7.59 -3.50
CA MET A 31 -8.71 -7.55 -2.08
C MET A 31 -10.22 -7.47 -1.88
N MET A 32 -10.91 -6.68 -2.71
CA MET A 32 -12.37 -6.63 -2.66
C MET A 32 -13.00 -8.00 -2.97
N SER A 33 -12.46 -8.72 -3.95
CA SER A 33 -13.00 -10.01 -4.36
C SER A 33 -12.88 -11.09 -3.29
N VAL A 34 -11.92 -10.96 -2.38
CA VAL A 34 -11.72 -11.92 -1.27
C VAL A 34 -12.19 -11.37 0.07
N ASN A 35 -12.88 -10.23 0.06
CA ASN A 35 -13.46 -9.58 1.24
C ASN A 35 -12.43 -9.14 2.28
N ALA A 36 -11.20 -8.87 1.86
CA ALA A 36 -10.18 -8.29 2.73
C ALA A 36 -10.39 -6.79 2.85
N LYS A 37 -10.11 -6.25 4.02
CA LYS A 37 -10.10 -4.81 4.23
C LYS A 37 -8.74 -4.27 3.78
N LEU A 38 -8.73 -3.34 2.84
CA LEU A 38 -7.51 -2.72 2.34
C LEU A 38 -7.38 -1.31 2.93
N ARG A 39 -6.21 -1.03 3.51
CA ARG A 39 -5.90 0.29 4.05
C ARG A 39 -4.70 0.88 3.32
N VAL A 40 -4.85 2.10 2.82
CA VAL A 40 -3.79 2.81 2.09
C VAL A 40 -2.95 3.59 3.11
N LEU A 41 -1.67 3.26 3.18
CA LEU A 41 -0.72 3.91 4.07
C LEU A 41 0.29 4.70 3.27
N SER A 42 0.60 5.92 3.71
CA SER A 42 1.60 6.76 3.08
C SER A 42 2.32 7.60 4.13
N ARG A 43 3.39 8.26 3.70
CA ARG A 43 4.16 9.14 4.60
C ARG A 43 3.29 10.26 5.17
N ASP A 44 2.47 10.89 4.32
CA ASP A 44 1.66 12.04 4.69
C ASP A 44 0.17 11.71 4.61
N ALA A 45 -0.62 12.35 5.47
CA ALA A 45 -2.07 12.25 5.42
C ALA A 45 -2.63 12.99 4.19
N GLY A 46 -3.89 12.70 3.87
CA GLY A 46 -4.59 13.36 2.77
C GLY A 46 -4.66 12.50 1.53
N LEU A 47 -4.09 12.96 0.42
CA LEU A 47 -4.14 12.27 -0.86
C LEU A 47 -2.75 11.89 -1.34
N THR A 48 -2.66 10.75 -2.01
CA THR A 48 -1.45 10.32 -2.68
C THR A 48 -1.76 10.12 -4.17
N ASN A 49 -0.80 10.43 -5.03
CA ASN A 49 -1.01 10.48 -6.48
C ASN A 49 -0.38 9.29 -7.18
N ALA A 50 -1.17 8.60 -8.00
CA ALA A 50 -0.69 7.49 -8.80
C ALA A 50 0.01 7.98 -10.08
N TRP A 51 0.82 7.12 -10.67
CA TRP A 51 1.48 7.35 -11.96
C TRP A 51 0.90 6.35 -12.97
N ASN A 52 0.38 6.87 -14.09
CA ASN A 52 -0.30 6.01 -15.09
C ASN A 52 0.60 5.57 -16.26
N GLY A 53 1.89 5.80 -16.15
CA GLY A 53 2.86 5.46 -17.18
C GLY A 53 3.22 6.63 -18.10
N ARG A 54 2.38 7.65 -18.16
CA ARG A 54 2.59 8.85 -19.00
C ARG A 54 2.60 10.14 -18.20
N GLY A 55 1.96 10.14 -17.06
CA GLY A 55 1.84 11.31 -16.21
C GLY A 55 1.13 10.94 -14.92
N TRP A 56 0.77 11.96 -14.17
CA TRP A 56 0.04 11.78 -12.94
C TRP A 56 -1.36 11.28 -13.22
N GLY A 57 -1.72 10.18 -12.58
CA GLY A 57 -3.05 9.60 -12.64
C GLY A 57 -3.98 10.18 -11.60
N MET A 58 -4.86 9.34 -11.06
CA MET A 58 -5.82 9.77 -10.05
C MET A 58 -5.16 9.91 -8.68
N SER A 59 -5.79 10.70 -7.82
CA SER A 59 -5.43 10.81 -6.41
C SER A 59 -6.27 9.86 -5.58
N TYR A 60 -5.65 9.27 -4.55
CA TYR A 60 -6.30 8.30 -3.69
C TYR A 60 -6.18 8.74 -2.23
N PRO A 61 -7.24 8.56 -1.42
CA PRO A 61 -7.17 8.94 -0.02
C PRO A 61 -6.23 8.03 0.77
N VAL A 62 -5.49 8.62 1.70
CA VAL A 62 -4.61 7.92 2.61
C VAL A 62 -5.38 7.59 3.89
N ASP A 63 -5.44 6.32 4.24
CA ASP A 63 -6.16 5.85 5.43
C ASP A 63 -5.36 6.02 6.72
N GLY A 64 -4.05 6.00 6.62
CA GLY A 64 -3.16 6.18 7.77
C GLY A 64 -1.76 6.58 7.36
N THR A 65 -1.04 7.23 8.28
CA THR A 65 0.35 7.62 8.03
C THR A 65 1.30 6.53 8.50
N LEU A 66 2.47 6.44 7.86
CA LEU A 66 3.47 5.44 8.22
C LEU A 66 3.97 5.62 9.64
N ALA A 67 4.13 6.87 10.09
CA ALA A 67 4.67 7.17 11.41
C ALA A 67 3.77 6.66 12.54
N THR A 68 2.45 6.62 12.33
CA THR A 68 1.48 6.19 13.34
C THR A 68 1.01 4.75 13.16
N THR A 69 1.48 4.05 12.14
CA THR A 69 1.07 2.70 11.83
C THR A 69 1.88 1.67 12.62
N LEU A 70 1.17 0.67 13.16
CA LEU A 70 1.78 -0.47 13.84
C LEU A 70 1.59 -1.72 12.97
N ALA A 71 2.67 -2.45 12.72
CA ALA A 71 2.62 -3.66 11.89
C ALA A 71 1.65 -4.71 12.45
N VAL A 72 1.53 -4.77 13.77
CA VAL A 72 0.67 -5.75 14.44
C VAL A 72 -0.81 -5.57 14.12
N ASP A 73 -1.21 -4.40 13.63
CA ASP A 73 -2.60 -4.12 13.27
C ASP A 73 -3.01 -4.69 11.91
N TYR A 74 -2.06 -5.28 11.18
CA TYR A 74 -2.28 -5.76 9.81
C TYR A 74 -1.85 -7.20 9.64
N ASP A 75 -2.56 -7.91 8.79
CA ASP A 75 -2.28 -9.31 8.47
C ASP A 75 -1.26 -9.45 7.35
N ALA A 76 -1.14 -8.43 6.49
CA ALA A 76 -0.20 -8.45 5.36
C ALA A 76 0.14 -7.02 4.93
N LEU A 77 1.27 -6.89 4.26
CA LEU A 77 1.73 -5.63 3.67
C LEU A 77 2.03 -5.84 2.21
N ILE A 78 1.49 -4.96 1.36
CA ILE A 78 1.76 -4.95 -0.07
C ILE A 78 2.40 -3.62 -0.44
N VAL A 79 3.48 -3.68 -1.22
CA VAL A 79 4.14 -2.49 -1.77
C VAL A 79 4.06 -2.61 -3.29
N PRO A 80 3.23 -1.81 -3.96
CA PRO A 80 3.13 -1.87 -5.42
C PRO A 80 4.41 -1.37 -6.11
N THR A 81 4.51 -1.62 -7.41
CA THR A 81 5.63 -1.13 -8.22
C THR A 81 5.51 0.37 -8.50
N GLY A 82 6.59 0.98 -8.95
CA GLY A 82 6.66 2.40 -9.29
C GLY A 82 7.99 2.99 -8.86
N GLU A 83 8.82 3.43 -9.81
CA GLU A 83 10.17 3.90 -9.51
C GLU A 83 10.21 5.03 -8.50
N ARG A 84 9.40 6.06 -8.73
CA ARG A 84 9.36 7.24 -7.84
C ARG A 84 8.91 6.88 -6.44
N HIS A 85 7.86 6.09 -6.36
CA HIS A 85 7.26 5.65 -5.12
C HIS A 85 8.24 4.78 -4.32
N VAL A 86 8.89 3.83 -4.97
CA VAL A 86 9.88 2.96 -4.32
C VAL A 86 11.09 3.77 -3.84
N ALA A 87 11.55 4.72 -4.64
CA ALA A 87 12.67 5.58 -4.26
C ALA A 87 12.34 6.41 -3.01
N THR A 88 11.13 6.96 -2.93
CA THR A 88 10.67 7.70 -1.75
C THR A 88 10.60 6.81 -0.52
N LEU A 89 10.00 5.63 -0.64
CA LEU A 89 9.89 4.69 0.48
C LEU A 89 11.24 4.18 0.95
N SER A 90 12.19 4.01 0.04
CA SER A 90 13.54 3.57 0.38
C SER A 90 14.27 4.54 1.31
N GLY A 91 13.91 5.81 1.26
CA GLY A 91 14.47 6.84 2.14
C GLY A 91 13.65 7.09 3.40
N GLU A 92 12.52 6.40 3.58
CA GLU A 92 11.59 6.64 4.67
C GLU A 92 11.79 5.62 5.80
N ALA A 93 12.18 6.10 6.99
CA ALA A 93 12.49 5.24 8.13
C ALA A 93 11.32 4.38 8.58
N HIS A 94 10.12 4.92 8.60
CA HIS A 94 8.92 4.17 9.01
C HIS A 94 8.51 3.13 7.98
N ALA A 95 8.74 3.39 6.69
CA ALA A 95 8.54 2.39 5.65
C ALA A 95 9.47 1.20 5.86
N LYS A 96 10.74 1.46 6.12
CA LYS A 96 11.73 0.41 6.41
C LYS A 96 11.35 -0.39 7.64
N ARG A 97 10.91 0.29 8.70
CA ARG A 97 10.47 -0.37 9.95
C ARG A 97 9.32 -1.34 9.69
N LEU A 98 8.31 -0.90 8.95
CA LEU A 98 7.14 -1.73 8.63
C LEU A 98 7.52 -2.91 7.74
N ILE A 99 8.31 -2.68 6.70
CA ILE A 99 8.76 -3.75 5.81
C ILE A 99 9.53 -4.81 6.60
N ARG A 100 10.42 -4.41 7.49
CA ARG A 100 11.16 -5.36 8.33
C ARG A 100 10.24 -6.20 9.19
N ALA A 101 9.20 -5.58 9.77
CA ALA A 101 8.27 -6.28 10.64
C ALA A 101 7.52 -7.39 9.88
N PHE A 102 7.18 -7.18 8.62
CA PHE A 102 6.47 -8.17 7.80
C PHE A 102 7.38 -9.20 7.14
N THR A 103 8.67 -8.91 6.98
CA THR A 103 9.64 -9.85 6.40
C THR A 103 10.39 -10.65 7.46
N ARG A 104 10.18 -10.36 8.70
CA ARG A 104 10.82 -11.02 9.83
C ARG A 104 10.17 -12.37 10.10
N GLU A 105 10.99 -13.37 10.24
CA GLU A 105 10.55 -14.71 10.60
C GLU A 105 10.47 -14.93 12.12
#